data_68caef6e140fbe5744574034e8f8dbcc
#
_entry.id   68caef6e140fbe5744574034e8f8dbcc
#
_cell.length_a   1.000
_cell.length_b   1.000
_cell.length_c   1.000
_cell.angle_alpha   90.00
_cell.angle_beta   90.00
_cell.angle_gamma   90.00
#
_symmetry.space_group_name_H-M   'P 1'
#
loop_
_entity.id
_entity.type
_entity.pdbx_description
1 polymer ?
#
loop_
_entity_poly.entity_id
_entity_poly.type
_entity_poly.pdbx_seq_one_letter_code
_entity_poly.pdbx_strand_id
1 'polypeptide(L)'
;MQAIVDRNNDVADASVRWSIDDSDLITLLPNDDEESGYTKKSASVQVNLNSSFITDIVRKLEKEQADRGYQYAIGSDIYGAGYQNGGVAVLTAETKPAASFDGKPCRGNARIEVTFQIKDQTYVANEGAALNQDQLKFEVVRTLNGNRKHPDETIRVTAPQVLSASFTPDYFDRKDISWTVGDAALISVDGEDKSAGVQAKKDAKWIRDLIAADQGRHVNTPYEIQTASGSRTTKVTVIGDDMLGNRQTASCRVQVDFRTVDESKICVEGISLIPKTLQYEIKRTRTGAGYRPGEAWTG
;
A
#
# COMPACT_ATOMS: atom_id res chain seq x y z
N MET A 1 -13.57 36.12 -39.40
CA MET A 1 -15.00 36.39 -39.52
C MET A 1 -15.30 37.23 -40.75
N GLN A 2 -16.49 37.13 -41.32
CA GLN A 2 -16.91 37.91 -42.49
C GLN A 2 -18.20 38.67 -42.19
N ALA A 3 -18.22 39.97 -42.46
CA ALA A 3 -19.46 40.75 -42.40
C ALA A 3 -20.18 40.65 -43.73
N ILE A 4 -21.46 40.35 -43.68
CA ILE A 4 -22.35 40.43 -44.84
C ILE A 4 -23.07 41.76 -44.75
N VAL A 5 -22.76 42.67 -45.66
CA VAL A 5 -23.47 43.94 -45.80
C VAL A 5 -24.59 43.70 -46.84
N ASP A 6 -25.83 43.65 -46.34
CA ASP A 6 -27.00 43.58 -47.19
C ASP A 6 -27.24 44.95 -47.81
N ARG A 7 -27.26 45.02 -49.16
CA ARG A 7 -27.35 46.27 -49.89
C ARG A 7 -28.39 46.19 -51.01
N ASN A 8 -29.21 47.15 -51.02
CA ASN A 8 -29.93 47.49 -52.27
C ASN A 8 -28.91 48.04 -53.26
N ASN A 9 -28.99 47.71 -54.50
CA ASN A 9 -28.02 47.77 -55.61
C ASN A 9 -27.15 48.99 -55.81
N ASP A 10 -27.23 50.10 -54.99
CA ASP A 10 -26.61 51.39 -55.24
C ASP A 10 -25.54 51.84 -54.23
N VAL A 11 -25.07 50.98 -53.32
CA VAL A 11 -24.04 51.35 -52.33
C VAL A 11 -22.62 51.14 -52.87
N ALA A 12 -21.91 52.23 -53.19
CA ALA A 12 -20.59 52.18 -53.81
C ALA A 12 -19.47 51.65 -52.84
N ASP A 13 -19.61 51.83 -51.54
CA ASP A 13 -18.58 51.47 -50.54
C ASP A 13 -19.19 50.55 -49.48
N ALA A 14 -18.74 49.33 -49.45
CA ALA A 14 -19.16 48.29 -48.50
C ALA A 14 -18.10 47.99 -47.45
N SER A 15 -17.14 48.90 -47.23
CA SER A 15 -16.13 48.76 -46.19
C SER A 15 -16.73 48.88 -44.79
N VAL A 16 -16.17 48.18 -43.81
CA VAL A 16 -16.62 48.16 -42.42
C VAL A 16 -15.49 48.47 -41.48
N ARG A 17 -15.81 49.12 -40.36
CA ARG A 17 -14.91 49.24 -39.21
C ARG A 17 -15.20 48.09 -38.27
N TRP A 18 -14.13 47.44 -37.86
CA TRP A 18 -14.20 46.38 -36.85
C TRP A 18 -13.74 46.90 -35.50
N SER A 19 -14.42 46.55 -34.46
CA SER A 19 -14.02 46.81 -33.07
C SER A 19 -14.36 45.64 -32.18
N ILE A 20 -13.61 45.48 -31.10
CA ILE A 20 -13.84 44.50 -30.06
C ILE A 20 -13.92 45.18 -28.72
N ASP A 21 -14.86 44.77 -27.87
CA ASP A 21 -15.08 45.39 -26.56
C ASP A 21 -14.05 44.89 -25.51
N ASP A 22 -13.50 43.70 -25.69
CA ASP A 22 -12.46 43.13 -24.83
C ASP A 22 -11.19 42.82 -25.64
N SER A 23 -10.31 43.83 -25.77
CA SER A 23 -9.02 43.69 -26.46
C SER A 23 -7.96 42.98 -25.63
N ASP A 24 -8.16 42.79 -24.31
CA ASP A 24 -7.31 41.93 -23.49
C ASP A 24 -7.52 40.48 -23.80
N LEU A 25 -8.78 40.07 -23.99
CA LEU A 25 -9.13 38.66 -24.30
C LEU A 25 -8.87 38.30 -25.76
N ILE A 26 -9.21 39.21 -26.69
CA ILE A 26 -9.17 38.95 -28.12
C ILE A 26 -8.39 40.06 -28.85
N THR A 27 -7.42 39.68 -29.63
CA THR A 27 -6.73 40.56 -30.58
C THR A 27 -7.45 40.56 -31.91
N LEU A 28 -7.81 41.71 -32.38
CA LEU A 28 -8.40 41.94 -33.69
C LEU A 28 -7.27 42.21 -34.70
N LEU A 29 -7.22 41.43 -35.76
CA LEU A 29 -6.26 41.55 -36.85
C LEU A 29 -7.06 41.94 -38.11
N PRO A 30 -7.10 43.25 -38.47
CA PRO A 30 -7.72 43.68 -39.70
C PRO A 30 -6.93 43.14 -40.91
N ASN A 31 -7.64 42.72 -41.95
CA ASN A 31 -7.02 42.09 -43.10
C ASN A 31 -6.44 43.08 -44.13
N ASP A 32 -6.62 44.37 -43.92
CA ASP A 32 -6.09 45.45 -44.79
C ASP A 32 -5.73 46.71 -43.99
N ASP A 33 -4.61 47.34 -44.35
CA ASP A 33 -4.15 48.63 -43.84
C ASP A 33 -4.81 49.79 -44.62
N GLU A 34 -5.95 50.30 -44.13
CA GLU A 34 -6.51 51.55 -44.62
C GLU A 34 -6.37 52.66 -43.55
N GLU A 35 -5.82 53.81 -43.92
CA GLU A 35 -5.67 55.01 -43.04
C GLU A 35 -7.00 55.48 -42.42
N SER A 36 -8.14 55.10 -42.99
CA SER A 36 -9.47 55.48 -42.51
C SER A 36 -10.04 54.61 -41.39
N GLY A 37 -9.37 53.49 -41.00
CA GLY A 37 -9.86 52.53 -40.04
C GLY A 37 -11.06 51.69 -40.55
N TYR A 38 -11.40 51.79 -41.84
CA TYR A 38 -12.40 50.93 -42.48
C TYR A 38 -11.69 49.97 -43.41
N THR A 39 -11.93 48.70 -43.21
CA THR A 39 -11.30 47.58 -43.93
C THR A 39 -12.30 46.88 -44.82
N LYS A 40 -11.86 45.87 -45.56
CA LYS A 40 -12.76 44.97 -46.28
C LYS A 40 -13.68 44.21 -45.33
N LYS A 41 -14.63 43.48 -45.89
CA LYS A 41 -15.71 42.78 -45.17
C LYS A 41 -15.24 41.61 -44.28
N SER A 42 -13.95 41.49 -44.05
CA SER A 42 -13.41 40.39 -43.21
C SER A 42 -12.36 40.89 -42.23
N ALA A 43 -12.33 40.27 -41.05
CA ALA A 43 -11.29 40.45 -40.06
C ALA A 43 -10.94 39.10 -39.44
N SER A 44 -9.68 38.93 -39.07
CA SER A 44 -9.22 37.81 -38.27
C SER A 44 -9.26 38.15 -36.79
N VAL A 45 -9.64 37.21 -35.95
CA VAL A 45 -9.60 37.33 -34.48
C VAL A 45 -8.70 36.26 -33.92
N GLN A 46 -7.91 36.62 -32.92
CA GLN A 46 -7.00 35.72 -32.24
C GLN A 46 -7.19 35.87 -30.74
N VAL A 47 -7.23 34.73 -30.02
CA VAL A 47 -7.25 34.74 -28.56
C VAL A 47 -5.89 35.18 -28.03
N ASN A 48 -5.90 36.13 -27.09
CA ASN A 48 -4.69 36.57 -26.40
C ASN A 48 -4.39 35.60 -25.25
N LEU A 49 -3.37 34.76 -25.43
CA LEU A 49 -2.95 33.78 -24.43
C LEU A 49 -2.41 34.40 -23.14
N ASN A 50 -2.04 35.67 -23.15
CA ASN A 50 -1.57 36.44 -22.01
C ASN A 50 -2.64 37.34 -21.40
N SER A 51 -3.91 37.13 -21.75
CA SER A 51 -5.01 37.92 -21.20
C SER A 51 -5.08 37.81 -19.66
N SER A 52 -5.57 38.84 -19.00
CA SER A 52 -5.80 38.84 -17.55
C SER A 52 -6.71 37.69 -17.14
N PHE A 53 -7.72 37.39 -17.93
CA PHE A 53 -8.61 36.23 -17.72
C PHE A 53 -7.82 34.90 -17.59
N ILE A 54 -6.93 34.59 -18.52
CA ILE A 54 -6.13 33.36 -18.52
C ILE A 54 -5.09 33.38 -17.38
N THR A 55 -4.36 34.53 -17.25
CA THR A 55 -3.28 34.64 -16.25
C THR A 55 -3.80 34.59 -14.81
N ASP A 56 -4.99 35.10 -14.53
CA ASP A 56 -5.61 35.07 -13.21
C ASP A 56 -6.07 33.63 -12.84
N ILE A 57 -6.59 32.87 -13.82
CA ILE A 57 -6.91 31.45 -13.64
C ILE A 57 -5.63 30.68 -13.30
N VAL A 58 -4.58 30.83 -14.11
CA VAL A 58 -3.31 30.13 -13.90
C VAL A 58 -2.72 30.45 -12.53
N ARG A 59 -2.64 31.74 -12.17
CA ARG A 59 -2.11 32.19 -10.88
C ARG A 59 -2.89 31.60 -9.69
N LYS A 60 -4.22 31.56 -9.80
CA LYS A 60 -5.07 30.98 -8.76
C LYS A 60 -4.77 29.48 -8.57
N LEU A 61 -4.62 28.74 -9.66
CA LEU A 61 -4.31 27.31 -9.64
C LEU A 61 -2.92 27.02 -9.09
N GLU A 62 -1.91 27.80 -9.49
CA GLU A 62 -0.56 27.69 -8.96
C GLU A 62 -0.53 27.93 -7.44
N LYS A 63 -1.32 28.90 -6.97
CA LYS A 63 -1.46 29.15 -5.53
C LYS A 63 -2.15 27.98 -4.83
N GLU A 64 -3.24 27.45 -5.36
CA GLU A 64 -3.94 26.31 -4.79
C GLU A 64 -3.04 25.05 -4.76
N GLN A 65 -2.23 24.84 -5.78
CA GLN A 65 -1.24 23.77 -5.82
C GLN A 65 -0.16 23.94 -4.74
N ALA A 66 0.38 25.16 -4.58
CA ALA A 66 1.36 25.45 -3.54
C ALA A 66 0.81 25.22 -2.13
N ASP A 67 -0.47 25.60 -1.90
CA ASP A 67 -1.13 25.43 -0.60
C ASP A 67 -1.47 23.97 -0.29
N ARG A 68 -1.72 23.14 -1.30
CA ARG A 68 -2.11 21.71 -1.16
C ARG A 68 -0.94 20.73 -1.35
N GLY A 69 0.18 21.18 -1.86
CA GLY A 69 1.32 20.30 -2.16
C GLY A 69 0.92 19.17 -3.11
N TYR A 70 1.12 17.93 -2.65
CA TYR A 70 0.80 16.72 -3.43
C TYR A 70 -0.71 16.44 -3.56
N GLN A 71 -1.57 17.12 -2.81
CA GLN A 71 -3.03 17.00 -2.92
C GLN A 71 -3.60 17.83 -4.06
N TYR A 72 -2.87 17.94 -5.13
CA TYR A 72 -3.31 18.64 -6.30
C TYR A 72 -4.47 17.90 -6.97
N ALA A 73 -5.59 18.57 -7.16
CA ALA A 73 -6.72 17.97 -7.81
C ALA A 73 -6.53 18.01 -9.33
N ILE A 74 -6.55 16.86 -9.93
CA ILE A 74 -6.38 16.66 -11.37
C ILE A 74 -7.72 16.88 -12.07
N GLY A 75 -7.71 17.69 -13.13
CA GLY A 75 -8.81 17.78 -14.09
C GLY A 75 -9.97 18.71 -13.69
N SER A 76 -11.17 18.39 -14.17
CA SER A 76 -12.35 19.23 -14.13
C SER A 76 -12.85 19.66 -12.74
N ASP A 77 -12.47 18.95 -11.71
CA ASP A 77 -12.98 19.20 -10.35
C ASP A 77 -12.43 20.48 -9.73
N ILE A 78 -11.22 20.92 -10.11
CA ILE A 78 -10.68 22.22 -9.72
C ILE A 78 -11.34 23.35 -10.49
N TYR A 79 -11.64 23.08 -11.73
CA TYR A 79 -12.24 24.03 -12.67
C TYR A 79 -13.75 24.02 -12.59
N GLY A 80 -14.30 23.46 -11.52
CA GLY A 80 -15.73 23.35 -11.30
C GLY A 80 -16.48 24.61 -11.68
N ALA A 81 -17.76 24.59 -11.70
CA ALA A 81 -18.71 25.54 -12.27
C ALA A 81 -18.37 27.07 -12.28
N GLY A 82 -17.39 27.52 -11.48
CA GLY A 82 -16.93 28.92 -11.47
C GLY A 82 -16.08 29.36 -12.68
N TYR A 83 -15.47 28.43 -13.41
CA TYR A 83 -14.64 28.74 -14.58
C TYR A 83 -15.27 28.35 -15.91
N GLN A 84 -16.46 27.78 -15.90
CA GLN A 84 -17.20 27.43 -17.12
C GLN A 84 -17.75 28.61 -17.91
N ASN A 85 -17.79 29.81 -17.30
CA ASN A 85 -18.12 31.05 -18.01
C ASN A 85 -16.82 31.62 -18.57
N GLY A 86 -16.37 31.09 -19.69
CA GLY A 86 -15.24 31.60 -20.42
C GLY A 86 -15.34 33.12 -20.66
N GLY A 87 -14.21 33.76 -20.91
CA GLY A 87 -14.21 35.16 -21.31
C GLY A 87 -15.13 35.34 -22.51
N VAL A 88 -15.86 36.43 -22.51
CA VAL A 88 -16.79 36.77 -23.59
C VAL A 88 -16.39 38.10 -24.15
N ALA A 89 -16.19 38.21 -25.45
CA ALA A 89 -15.95 39.44 -26.16
C ALA A 89 -17.02 39.66 -27.26
N VAL A 90 -17.38 40.90 -27.54
CA VAL A 90 -18.30 41.24 -28.62
C VAL A 90 -17.53 41.91 -29.74
N LEU A 91 -17.51 41.27 -30.88
CA LEU A 91 -17.01 41.83 -32.13
C LEU A 91 -18.11 42.64 -32.81
N THR A 92 -17.83 43.89 -33.11
CA THR A 92 -18.76 44.79 -33.81
C THR A 92 -18.18 45.16 -35.18
N ALA A 93 -19.03 45.05 -36.19
CA ALA A 93 -18.79 45.57 -37.55
C ALA A 93 -19.71 46.75 -37.79
N GLU A 94 -19.16 47.88 -38.23
CA GLU A 94 -19.91 49.13 -38.47
C GLU A 94 -19.61 49.65 -39.86
N THR A 95 -20.65 49.98 -40.65
CA THR A 95 -20.50 50.58 -41.99
C THR A 95 -20.17 52.03 -41.90
N LYS A 96 -19.59 52.65 -42.98
CA LYS A 96 -19.49 54.11 -43.10
C LYS A 96 -20.86 54.73 -43.05
N PRO A 97 -21.01 55.92 -42.38
CA PRO A 97 -22.29 56.68 -42.36
C PRO A 97 -22.82 56.95 -43.74
N ALA A 98 -21.95 57.26 -44.70
CA ALA A 98 -22.32 57.56 -46.10
C ALA A 98 -22.89 56.34 -46.85
N ALA A 99 -22.77 55.13 -46.29
CA ALA A 99 -23.28 53.91 -46.90
C ALA A 99 -24.74 53.60 -46.56
N SER A 100 -25.36 54.38 -45.65
CA SER A 100 -26.77 54.15 -45.27
C SER A 100 -27.65 55.31 -45.76
N PHE A 101 -28.93 55.02 -46.02
CA PHE A 101 -29.91 55.95 -46.55
C PHE A 101 -30.18 57.12 -45.59
N ASP A 102 -30.15 56.93 -44.30
CA ASP A 102 -30.41 57.93 -43.27
C ASP A 102 -29.14 58.56 -42.71
N GLY A 103 -27.97 58.30 -43.29
CA GLY A 103 -26.70 58.84 -42.86
C GLY A 103 -26.18 58.22 -41.51
N LYS A 104 -26.82 57.19 -41.00
CA LYS A 104 -26.38 56.53 -39.78
C LYS A 104 -25.64 55.20 -40.14
N PRO A 105 -24.59 54.85 -39.43
CA PRO A 105 -23.90 53.61 -39.65
C PRO A 105 -24.78 52.40 -39.27
N CYS A 106 -24.76 51.35 -40.07
CA CYS A 106 -25.34 50.06 -39.71
C CYS A 106 -24.34 49.27 -38.89
N ARG A 107 -24.79 48.56 -37.85
CA ARG A 107 -23.95 47.77 -36.95
C ARG A 107 -24.43 46.32 -36.91
N GLY A 108 -23.46 45.41 -36.94
CA GLY A 108 -23.64 44.00 -36.69
C GLY A 108 -22.72 43.52 -35.57
N ASN A 109 -23.23 42.72 -34.67
CA ASN A 109 -22.46 42.19 -33.53
C ASN A 109 -22.32 40.66 -33.61
N ALA A 110 -21.17 40.15 -33.20
CA ALA A 110 -20.94 38.74 -32.99
C ALA A 110 -20.35 38.52 -31.60
N ARG A 111 -20.92 37.58 -30.87
CA ARG A 111 -20.39 37.16 -29.56
C ARG A 111 -19.28 36.12 -29.78
N ILE A 112 -18.15 36.33 -29.13
CA ILE A 112 -17.02 35.39 -29.11
C ILE A 112 -16.91 34.86 -27.68
N GLU A 113 -17.01 33.57 -27.54
CA GLU A 113 -16.82 32.88 -26.26
C GLU A 113 -15.45 32.17 -26.28
N VAL A 114 -14.63 32.45 -25.26
CA VAL A 114 -13.32 31.81 -25.06
C VAL A 114 -13.42 30.88 -23.87
N THR A 115 -13.30 29.61 -24.11
CA THR A 115 -13.21 28.59 -23.05
C THR A 115 -11.74 28.25 -22.80
N PHE A 116 -11.30 28.39 -21.56
CA PHE A 116 -9.98 27.97 -21.15
C PHE A 116 -10.08 26.66 -20.37
N GLN A 117 -9.31 25.66 -20.76
CA GLN A 117 -9.25 24.37 -20.11
C GLN A 117 -7.78 23.98 -19.87
N ILE A 118 -7.46 23.61 -18.63
CA ILE A 118 -6.19 22.96 -18.31
C ILE A 118 -6.41 21.45 -18.25
N LYS A 119 -5.56 20.71 -18.92
CA LYS A 119 -5.46 19.28 -18.80
C LYS A 119 -4.17 18.95 -18.07
N ASP A 120 -4.28 18.64 -16.77
CA ASP A 120 -3.14 18.21 -15.98
C ASP A 120 -2.90 16.71 -16.21
N GLN A 121 -1.68 16.39 -16.61
CA GLN A 121 -1.19 15.02 -16.81
C GLN A 121 0.00 14.71 -15.90
N THR A 122 0.27 15.57 -14.92
CA THR A 122 1.29 15.31 -13.91
C THR A 122 0.80 14.25 -12.92
N TYR A 123 1.72 13.64 -12.22
CA TYR A 123 1.43 12.64 -11.21
C TYR A 123 2.36 12.86 -10.01
N VAL A 124 1.98 12.34 -8.86
CA VAL A 124 2.80 12.39 -7.65
C VAL A 124 3.68 11.14 -7.60
N ALA A 125 4.99 11.34 -7.74
CA ALA A 125 5.96 10.25 -7.71
C ALA A 125 6.16 9.70 -6.29
N ASN A 126 6.42 8.39 -6.21
CA ASN A 126 6.83 7.73 -4.98
C ASN A 126 8.34 7.91 -4.77
N GLU A 127 8.74 8.63 -3.71
CA GLU A 127 10.13 8.99 -3.42
C GLU A 127 10.77 8.13 -2.33
N GLY A 128 9.97 7.44 -1.51
CA GLY A 128 10.50 6.61 -0.44
C GLY A 128 9.47 5.69 0.21
N ALA A 129 9.99 4.66 0.89
CA ALA A 129 9.20 3.75 1.72
C ALA A 129 9.91 3.48 3.04
N ALA A 130 9.15 3.35 4.13
CA ALA A 130 9.66 2.98 5.45
C ALA A 130 8.68 2.05 6.17
N LEU A 131 9.17 1.28 7.14
CA LEU A 131 8.38 0.47 8.05
C LEU A 131 8.45 1.03 9.47
N ASN A 132 7.40 0.82 10.26
CA ASN A 132 7.36 1.22 11.67
C ASN A 132 8.35 0.46 12.56
N GLN A 133 8.89 -0.68 12.09
CA GLN A 133 9.87 -1.51 12.76
C GLN A 133 10.86 -2.09 11.74
N ASP A 134 12.14 -2.13 12.10
CA ASP A 134 13.22 -2.71 11.29
C ASP A 134 13.50 -4.18 11.66
N GLN A 135 13.01 -4.61 12.84
CA GLN A 135 13.16 -5.98 13.33
C GLN A 135 11.92 -6.47 14.07
N LEU A 136 11.50 -7.71 13.79
CA LEU A 136 10.54 -8.49 14.56
C LEU A 136 11.23 -9.71 15.16
N LYS A 137 10.80 -10.09 16.38
CA LYS A 137 11.27 -11.29 17.05
C LYS A 137 10.11 -12.15 17.50
N PHE A 138 10.16 -13.45 17.13
CA PHE A 138 9.20 -14.46 17.55
C PHE A 138 9.91 -15.56 18.32
N GLU A 139 9.25 -16.10 19.31
CA GLU A 139 9.70 -17.24 20.07
C GLU A 139 8.71 -18.40 19.89
N VAL A 140 9.23 -19.58 19.58
CA VAL A 140 8.50 -20.84 19.56
C VAL A 140 9.02 -21.71 20.70
N VAL A 141 8.17 -21.96 21.70
CA VAL A 141 8.54 -22.72 22.90
C VAL A 141 7.84 -24.07 22.90
N ARG A 142 8.63 -25.13 22.89
CA ARG A 142 8.19 -26.51 23.14
C ARG A 142 8.34 -26.80 24.63
N THR A 143 7.26 -27.14 25.31
CA THR A 143 7.28 -27.50 26.73
C THR A 143 6.95 -28.99 26.87
N LEU A 144 7.80 -29.69 27.63
CA LEU A 144 7.64 -31.11 27.96
C LEU A 144 7.31 -31.26 29.45
N ASN A 145 6.24 -31.98 29.78
CA ASN A 145 5.78 -32.21 31.15
C ASN A 145 5.52 -33.69 31.44
N GLY A 146 5.22 -34.01 32.68
CA GLY A 146 4.81 -35.35 33.11
C GLY A 146 5.98 -36.32 33.24
N ASN A 147 5.80 -37.55 32.78
CA ASN A 147 6.83 -38.62 32.87
C ASN A 147 7.93 -38.40 31.81
N ARG A 148 9.19 -38.26 32.23
CA ARG A 148 10.32 -37.99 31.33
C ARG A 148 10.50 -39.02 30.23
N LYS A 149 10.18 -40.25 30.49
CA LYS A 149 10.28 -41.34 29.48
C LYS A 149 9.23 -41.19 28.38
N HIS A 150 8.07 -40.63 28.70
CA HIS A 150 6.95 -40.38 27.79
C HIS A 150 6.32 -38.99 28.12
N PRO A 151 6.99 -37.87 27.81
CA PRO A 151 6.51 -36.58 28.22
C PRO A 151 5.33 -36.10 27.36
N ASP A 152 4.40 -35.38 28.01
CA ASP A 152 3.37 -34.63 27.33
C ASP A 152 4.01 -33.39 26.70
N GLU A 153 3.66 -33.09 25.43
CA GLU A 153 4.24 -32.01 24.66
C GLU A 153 3.23 -30.92 24.36
N THR A 154 3.64 -29.65 24.55
CA THR A 154 2.90 -28.50 24.08
C THR A 154 3.82 -27.51 23.33
N ILE A 155 3.33 -26.89 22.24
CA ILE A 155 4.08 -25.88 21.49
C ILE A 155 3.30 -24.57 21.49
N ARG A 156 3.93 -23.50 21.97
CA ARG A 156 3.41 -22.13 21.98
C ARG A 156 4.24 -21.23 21.06
N VAL A 157 3.60 -20.26 20.46
CA VAL A 157 4.23 -19.26 19.57
C VAL A 157 3.86 -17.88 20.09
N THR A 158 4.78 -16.92 19.99
CA THR A 158 4.52 -15.51 20.21
C THR A 158 3.33 -15.06 19.34
N ALA A 159 2.47 -14.21 19.90
CA ALA A 159 1.33 -13.66 19.19
C ALA A 159 1.74 -12.95 17.87
N PRO A 160 0.87 -12.87 16.86
CA PRO A 160 1.13 -12.13 15.65
C PRO A 160 1.51 -10.67 15.95
N GLN A 161 2.41 -10.12 15.14
CA GLN A 161 2.84 -8.71 15.22
C GLN A 161 2.46 -8.01 13.93
N VAL A 162 2.23 -6.69 14.01
CA VAL A 162 1.79 -5.89 12.86
C VAL A 162 2.91 -4.96 12.40
N LEU A 163 3.20 -5.01 11.10
CA LEU A 163 4.01 -4.04 10.40
C LEU A 163 3.10 -3.01 9.74
N SER A 164 3.51 -1.73 9.81
CA SER A 164 2.87 -0.64 9.09
C SER A 164 3.88 0.05 8.19
N ALA A 165 3.50 0.26 6.94
CA ALA A 165 4.29 0.95 5.94
C ALA A 165 3.90 2.42 5.84
N SER A 166 4.88 3.27 5.62
CA SER A 166 4.71 4.67 5.20
C SER A 166 5.47 4.92 3.92
N PHE A 167 4.97 5.82 3.10
CA PHE A 167 5.57 6.22 1.84
C PHE A 167 5.76 7.73 1.81
N THR A 168 6.77 8.19 1.07
CA THR A 168 7.06 9.61 0.87
C THR A 168 6.87 9.94 -0.61
N PRO A 169 6.02 10.91 -0.94
CA PRO A 169 5.13 11.65 -0.04
C PRO A 169 4.06 10.75 0.57
N ASP A 170 3.42 11.18 1.65
CA ASP A 170 2.37 10.37 2.31
C ASP A 170 1.19 10.07 1.37
N TYR A 171 0.95 10.97 0.45
CA TYR A 171 0.05 10.80 -0.69
C TYR A 171 0.86 10.77 -2.00
N PHE A 172 0.78 9.68 -2.74
CA PHE A 172 1.32 9.53 -4.10
C PHE A 172 0.33 8.78 -4.98
N ASP A 173 0.42 8.97 -6.29
CA ASP A 173 -0.40 8.27 -7.27
C ASP A 173 0.09 6.83 -7.42
N ARG A 174 -0.44 5.96 -6.58
CA ARG A 174 -0.01 4.56 -6.49
C ARG A 174 -0.74 3.66 -7.48
N LYS A 175 -0.02 2.68 -7.97
CA LYS A 175 -0.57 1.58 -8.74
C LYS A 175 -1.00 0.45 -7.81
N ASP A 176 -0.10 0.01 -6.95
CA ASP A 176 -0.38 -0.99 -5.92
C ASP A 176 0.63 -0.92 -4.77
N ILE A 177 0.26 -1.54 -3.64
CA ILE A 177 1.17 -1.84 -2.53
C ILE A 177 1.09 -3.35 -2.31
N SER A 178 2.25 -3.99 -2.21
CA SER A 178 2.34 -5.43 -2.01
C SER A 178 3.35 -5.80 -0.93
N TRP A 179 3.15 -6.98 -0.32
CA TRP A 179 4.01 -7.51 0.71
C TRP A 179 4.63 -8.83 0.25
N THR A 180 5.91 -9.01 0.50
CA THR A 180 6.64 -10.23 0.17
C THR A 180 7.40 -10.77 1.37
N VAL A 181 7.61 -12.07 1.40
CA VAL A 181 8.34 -12.77 2.46
C VAL A 181 9.50 -13.55 1.85
N GLY A 182 10.67 -13.45 2.49
CA GLY A 182 11.87 -14.15 2.02
C GLY A 182 11.82 -15.66 2.23
N ASP A 183 11.21 -16.13 3.34
CA ASP A 183 11.01 -17.55 3.62
C ASP A 183 9.58 -17.81 4.14
N ALA A 184 8.71 -18.19 3.24
CA ALA A 184 7.32 -18.53 3.54
C ALA A 184 7.17 -19.84 4.34
N ALA A 185 8.22 -20.65 4.45
CA ALA A 185 8.19 -21.83 5.32
C ALA A 185 8.43 -21.48 6.80
N LEU A 186 9.03 -20.32 7.06
CA LEU A 186 9.36 -19.87 8.42
C LEU A 186 8.25 -19.01 9.05
N ILE A 187 7.66 -18.10 8.26
CA ILE A 187 6.63 -17.16 8.71
C ILE A 187 5.48 -17.08 7.71
N SER A 188 4.33 -16.62 8.16
CA SER A 188 3.22 -16.17 7.32
C SER A 188 3.11 -14.65 7.40
N VAL A 189 2.73 -14.03 6.27
CA VAL A 189 2.45 -12.61 6.15
C VAL A 189 1.07 -12.46 5.54
N ASP A 190 0.20 -11.73 6.21
CA ASP A 190 -1.13 -11.36 5.75
C ASP A 190 -1.14 -9.84 5.64
N GLY A 191 -0.90 -9.35 4.41
CA GLY A 191 -0.69 -7.93 4.12
C GLY A 191 -1.79 -7.36 3.26
N GLU A 192 -2.39 -6.28 3.73
CA GLU A 192 -3.37 -5.49 3.01
C GLU A 192 -2.95 -4.01 3.05
N ASP A 193 -2.84 -3.40 1.86
CA ASP A 193 -2.43 -2.01 1.71
C ASP A 193 -1.16 -1.68 2.52
N LYS A 194 -1.19 -0.68 3.39
CA LYS A 194 -0.07 -0.22 4.22
C LYS A 194 0.15 -1.06 5.49
N SER A 195 -0.55 -2.16 5.68
CA SER A 195 -0.47 -2.95 6.91
C SER A 195 -0.28 -4.44 6.63
N ALA A 196 0.51 -5.12 7.45
CA ALA A 196 0.69 -6.57 7.36
C ALA A 196 0.79 -7.23 8.73
N GLY A 197 -0.01 -8.27 8.95
CA GLY A 197 0.12 -9.20 10.07
C GLY A 197 1.24 -10.21 9.79
N VAL A 198 2.18 -10.35 10.70
CA VAL A 198 3.30 -11.30 10.59
C VAL A 198 3.21 -12.32 11.73
N GLN A 199 3.36 -13.62 11.42
CA GLN A 199 3.31 -14.68 12.41
C GLN A 199 4.35 -15.78 12.11
N ALA A 200 5.05 -16.26 13.13
CA ALA A 200 5.93 -17.43 13.00
C ALA A 200 5.12 -18.73 12.89
N LYS A 201 5.59 -19.66 12.07
CA LYS A 201 5.00 -20.98 11.88
C LYS A 201 5.59 -21.98 12.88
N LYS A 202 4.74 -22.48 13.80
CA LYS A 202 5.14 -23.47 14.81
C LYS A 202 5.53 -24.83 14.21
N ASP A 203 5.00 -25.13 13.02
CA ASP A 203 5.19 -26.35 12.25
C ASP A 203 6.23 -26.21 11.13
N ALA A 204 7.08 -25.19 11.19
CA ALA A 204 8.18 -24.98 10.25
C ALA A 204 9.10 -26.24 10.20
N LYS A 205 9.51 -26.62 8.99
CA LYS A 205 10.29 -27.86 8.78
C LYS A 205 11.53 -27.95 9.69
N TRP A 206 12.28 -26.85 9.81
CA TRP A 206 13.49 -26.80 10.63
C TRP A 206 13.22 -27.06 12.12
N ILE A 207 12.07 -26.61 12.66
CA ILE A 207 11.63 -26.88 14.03
C ILE A 207 11.31 -28.35 14.19
N ARG A 208 10.56 -28.91 13.25
CA ARG A 208 10.26 -30.35 13.25
C ARG A 208 11.52 -31.22 13.17
N ASP A 209 12.50 -30.82 12.36
CA ASP A 209 13.78 -31.51 12.25
C ASP A 209 14.56 -31.49 13.57
N LEU A 210 14.57 -30.36 14.29
CA LEU A 210 15.19 -30.24 15.62
C LEU A 210 14.47 -31.09 16.66
N ILE A 211 13.14 -31.10 16.66
CA ILE A 211 12.32 -31.93 17.55
C ILE A 211 12.59 -33.43 17.26
N ALA A 212 12.58 -33.81 16.00
CA ALA A 212 12.81 -35.21 15.60
C ALA A 212 14.23 -35.71 16.01
N ALA A 213 15.24 -34.85 15.84
CA ALA A 213 16.61 -35.18 16.27
C ALA A 213 16.72 -35.29 17.79
N ASP A 214 16.02 -34.47 18.55
CA ASP A 214 15.97 -34.51 20.01
C ASP A 214 15.23 -35.76 20.51
N GLN A 215 14.08 -36.09 19.92
CA GLN A 215 13.31 -37.30 20.20
C GLN A 215 14.11 -38.55 19.85
N GLY A 216 14.84 -38.58 18.74
CA GLY A 216 15.72 -39.66 18.34
C GLY A 216 16.84 -39.96 19.35
N ARG A 217 17.42 -38.91 19.96
CA ARG A 217 18.36 -39.05 21.07
C ARG A 217 17.69 -39.61 22.32
N HIS A 218 16.52 -39.07 22.66
CA HIS A 218 15.76 -39.46 23.85
C HIS A 218 15.39 -40.97 23.87
N VAL A 219 15.15 -41.56 22.73
CA VAL A 219 14.91 -43.03 22.63
C VAL A 219 16.07 -43.85 23.27
N ASN A 220 17.30 -43.37 23.10
CA ASN A 220 18.50 -44.04 23.63
C ASN A 220 18.84 -43.58 25.06
N THR A 221 18.38 -42.41 25.46
CA THR A 221 18.64 -41.80 26.78
C THR A 221 17.35 -41.28 27.42
N PRO A 222 16.39 -42.15 27.77
CA PRO A 222 15.02 -41.76 28.11
C PRO A 222 14.87 -40.96 29.43
N TYR A 223 15.96 -40.83 30.18
CA TYR A 223 15.99 -40.08 31.44
C TYR A 223 16.77 -38.76 31.35
N GLU A 224 17.35 -38.46 30.19
CA GLU A 224 18.02 -37.18 29.95
C GLU A 224 17.03 -36.09 29.56
N ILE A 225 17.36 -34.85 29.94
CA ILE A 225 16.60 -33.63 29.61
C ILE A 225 16.74 -33.33 28.13
N GLN A 226 15.61 -33.04 27.46
CA GLN A 226 15.59 -32.58 26.07
C GLN A 226 15.87 -31.09 25.99
N THR A 227 16.76 -30.66 25.12
CA THR A 227 17.25 -29.27 25.07
C THR A 227 17.35 -28.69 23.64
N ALA A 228 16.58 -29.24 22.70
CA ALA A 228 16.62 -28.73 21.32
C ALA A 228 16.34 -27.23 21.26
N SER A 229 17.20 -26.52 20.59
CA SER A 229 17.06 -25.06 20.36
C SER A 229 17.68 -24.67 19.03
N GLY A 230 17.28 -23.52 18.50
CA GLY A 230 17.81 -22.96 17.26
C GLY A 230 17.22 -21.62 16.94
N SER A 231 17.81 -20.94 15.98
CA SER A 231 17.34 -19.64 15.49
C SER A 231 17.39 -19.59 13.95
N ARG A 232 16.43 -18.92 13.34
CA ARG A 232 16.38 -18.66 11.91
C ARG A 232 15.96 -17.22 11.68
N THR A 233 16.40 -16.65 10.55
CA THR A 233 16.05 -15.30 10.16
C THR A 233 15.55 -15.26 8.73
N THR A 234 14.60 -14.38 8.49
CA THR A 234 14.09 -14.04 7.17
C THR A 234 13.81 -12.55 7.11
N LYS A 235 13.18 -12.06 6.04
CA LYS A 235 12.74 -10.68 5.91
C LYS A 235 11.32 -10.61 5.37
N VAL A 236 10.61 -9.56 5.77
CA VAL A 236 9.36 -9.11 5.16
C VAL A 236 9.67 -7.81 4.43
N THR A 237 9.17 -7.65 3.22
CA THR A 237 9.40 -6.47 2.40
C THR A 237 8.06 -5.93 1.91
N VAL A 238 7.83 -4.64 2.11
CA VAL A 238 6.76 -3.91 1.45
C VAL A 238 7.29 -3.29 0.15
N ILE A 239 6.44 -3.27 -0.86
CA ILE A 239 6.73 -2.72 -2.18
C ILE A 239 5.58 -1.77 -2.52
N GLY A 240 5.90 -0.53 -2.87
CA GLY A 240 4.95 0.44 -3.40
C GLY A 240 5.39 0.90 -4.78
N ASP A 241 4.53 0.73 -5.78
CA ASP A 241 4.75 1.17 -7.15
C ASP A 241 3.87 2.38 -7.46
N ASP A 242 4.43 3.46 -8.04
CA ASP A 242 3.64 4.57 -8.55
C ASP A 242 3.04 4.25 -9.94
N MET A 243 2.26 5.18 -10.48
CA MET A 243 1.55 5.01 -11.77
C MET A 243 2.50 4.80 -12.96
N LEU A 244 3.76 5.24 -12.87
CA LEU A 244 4.77 5.02 -13.89
C LEU A 244 5.65 3.78 -13.63
N GLY A 245 5.44 3.09 -12.49
CA GLY A 245 6.20 1.91 -12.11
C GLY A 245 7.51 2.23 -11.38
N ASN A 246 7.71 3.46 -10.88
CA ASN A 246 8.81 3.74 -9.97
C ASN A 246 8.55 3.05 -8.64
N ARG A 247 9.49 2.17 -8.27
CA ARG A 247 9.36 1.26 -7.14
C ARG A 247 10.14 1.75 -5.93
N GLN A 248 9.47 1.79 -4.78
CA GLN A 248 10.09 1.98 -3.48
C GLN A 248 9.84 0.78 -2.57
N THR A 249 10.83 0.42 -1.77
CA THR A 249 10.75 -0.76 -0.91
C THR A 249 11.30 -0.48 0.47
N ALA A 250 10.68 -1.09 1.49
CA ALA A 250 11.24 -1.14 2.83
C ALA A 250 11.19 -2.57 3.36
N SER A 251 12.16 -2.96 4.17
CA SER A 251 12.27 -4.33 4.68
C SER A 251 12.45 -4.36 6.19
N CYS A 252 11.79 -5.34 6.82
CA CYS A 252 11.93 -5.68 8.23
C CYS A 252 12.60 -7.05 8.36
N ARG A 253 13.61 -7.17 9.22
CA ARG A 253 14.23 -8.44 9.57
C ARG A 253 13.34 -9.18 10.55
N VAL A 254 13.08 -10.47 10.31
CA VAL A 254 12.31 -11.34 11.21
C VAL A 254 13.20 -12.44 11.74
N GLN A 255 13.32 -12.52 13.05
CA GLN A 255 14.01 -13.61 13.74
C GLN A 255 13.00 -14.52 14.42
N VAL A 256 13.17 -15.83 14.24
CA VAL A 256 12.37 -16.87 14.91
C VAL A 256 13.31 -17.73 15.71
N ASP A 257 13.15 -17.71 17.03
CA ASP A 257 13.89 -18.53 17.97
C ASP A 257 13.03 -19.72 18.41
N PHE A 258 13.60 -20.91 18.42
CA PHE A 258 12.98 -22.13 18.95
C PHE A 258 13.77 -22.62 20.16
N ARG A 259 13.06 -23.01 21.22
CA ARG A 259 13.67 -23.71 22.36
C ARG A 259 12.73 -24.74 22.98
N THR A 260 13.33 -25.78 23.53
CA THR A 260 12.65 -26.76 24.39
C THR A 260 12.85 -26.42 25.86
N VAL A 261 11.76 -26.46 26.62
CA VAL A 261 11.75 -26.38 28.08
C VAL A 261 11.24 -27.72 28.59
N ASP A 262 12.13 -28.51 29.22
CA ASP A 262 11.80 -29.85 29.74
C ASP A 262 11.57 -29.77 31.25
N GLU A 263 10.30 -29.79 31.65
CA GLU A 263 9.81 -29.82 33.04
C GLU A 263 9.39 -31.26 33.47
N SER A 264 9.67 -32.27 32.64
CA SER A 264 9.34 -33.67 32.93
C SER A 264 10.14 -34.25 34.08
N LYS A 265 9.60 -35.26 34.75
CA LYS A 265 10.19 -35.87 35.93
C LYS A 265 10.39 -37.35 35.71
N ILE A 266 11.44 -37.90 36.32
CA ILE A 266 11.63 -39.35 36.38
C ILE A 266 10.60 -39.92 37.35
N CYS A 267 9.72 -40.76 36.84
CA CYS A 267 8.69 -41.42 37.63
C CYS A 267 9.10 -42.89 37.94
N VAL A 268 8.76 -43.37 39.10
CA VAL A 268 8.90 -44.80 39.43
C VAL A 268 7.81 -45.55 38.67
N GLU A 269 8.21 -46.42 37.75
CA GLU A 269 7.29 -47.20 36.91
C GLU A 269 6.93 -48.55 37.50
N GLY A 270 7.69 -48.98 38.52
CA GLY A 270 7.44 -50.26 39.20
C GLY A 270 8.55 -50.63 40.16
N ILE A 271 8.26 -51.57 41.02
CA ILE A 271 9.21 -52.19 41.92
C ILE A 271 9.17 -53.72 41.75
N SER A 272 10.31 -54.37 41.74
CA SER A 272 10.38 -55.80 41.69
C SER A 272 11.29 -56.34 42.81
N LEU A 273 10.89 -57.44 43.41
CA LEU A 273 11.69 -58.15 44.41
C LEU A 273 12.50 -59.22 43.74
N ILE A 274 13.76 -59.35 44.16
CA ILE A 274 14.67 -60.41 43.73
C ILE A 274 15.21 -61.10 44.99
N PRO A 275 15.02 -62.39 45.18
CA PRO A 275 14.29 -63.28 44.27
C PRO A 275 12.78 -63.09 44.29
N LYS A 276 12.10 -63.43 43.16
CA LYS A 276 10.64 -63.27 43.01
C LYS A 276 9.87 -64.32 43.85
N THR A 277 10.58 -65.41 44.22
CA THR A 277 10.00 -66.48 45.01
C THR A 277 11.00 -66.88 46.10
N LEU A 278 10.52 -66.91 47.32
CA LEU A 278 11.26 -67.48 48.46
C LEU A 278 10.65 -68.80 48.81
N GLN A 279 11.48 -69.81 48.92
CA GLN A 279 11.07 -71.16 49.32
C GLN A 279 11.74 -71.49 50.63
N TYR A 280 10.91 -71.92 51.57
CA TYR A 280 11.36 -72.37 52.84
C TYR A 280 10.93 -73.85 53.00
N GLU A 281 11.83 -74.68 53.48
CA GLU A 281 11.54 -76.08 53.82
C GLU A 281 11.67 -76.20 55.31
N ILE A 282 10.60 -76.68 55.98
CA ILE A 282 10.63 -77.04 57.40
C ILE A 282 10.57 -78.52 57.53
N LYS A 283 11.63 -79.11 58.06
CA LYS A 283 11.72 -80.55 58.29
C LYS A 283 11.48 -80.87 59.73
N ARG A 284 10.51 -81.78 59.97
CA ARG A 284 10.29 -82.40 61.27
C ARG A 284 10.89 -83.74 61.22
N THR A 285 11.91 -84.01 62.02
CA THR A 285 12.54 -85.31 62.13
C THR A 285 12.16 -85.96 63.46
N ARG A 286 11.71 -87.18 63.37
CA ARG A 286 11.43 -87.97 64.57
C ARG A 286 12.43 -89.15 64.64
N THR A 287 13.09 -89.28 65.75
CA THR A 287 14.08 -90.27 66.00
C THR A 287 13.80 -91.04 67.31
N GLY A 288 14.27 -92.23 67.43
CA GLY A 288 14.09 -93.08 68.64
C GLY A 288 12.95 -94.08 68.55
N ALA A 289 12.57 -94.66 69.65
CA ALA A 289 11.54 -95.69 69.69
C ALA A 289 10.17 -95.12 69.27
N GLY A 290 9.40 -95.80 68.40
CA GLY A 290 8.15 -95.33 67.82
C GLY A 290 7.06 -94.88 68.82
N TYR A 291 7.08 -95.35 70.05
CA TYR A 291 6.13 -95.00 71.09
C TYR A 291 6.59 -93.83 71.98
N ARG A 292 7.85 -93.32 71.82
CA ARG A 292 8.43 -92.13 72.49
C ARG A 292 9.44 -91.47 71.55
N PRO A 293 9.02 -90.95 70.52
CA PRO A 293 9.97 -90.30 69.57
C PRO A 293 10.48 -88.96 70.13
N GLY A 294 11.78 -88.76 69.98
CA GLY A 294 12.37 -87.44 70.11
C GLY A 294 12.08 -86.64 68.84
N GLU A 295 11.81 -85.36 68.93
CA GLU A 295 11.51 -84.45 67.80
C GLU A 295 12.55 -83.38 67.68
N ALA A 296 12.99 -83.09 66.45
CA ALA A 296 13.80 -81.98 66.09
C ALA A 296 13.18 -81.23 64.87
N TRP A 297 13.16 -79.91 64.92
CA TRP A 297 12.71 -79.09 63.83
C TRP A 297 13.92 -78.30 63.27
N THR A 298 14.09 -78.33 61.99
CA THR A 298 15.08 -77.49 61.26
C THR A 298 14.40 -76.71 60.13
N GLY A 299 14.70 -75.39 59.97
CA GLY A 299 14.12 -74.59 58.94
C GLY A 299 15.14 -73.62 58.38
#